data_edb33cb19d4ac1bec4aecab534754093
#
_entry.id   edb33cb19d4ac1bec4aecab534754093
#
_cell.length_a   1.000
_cell.length_b   1.000
_cell.length_c   1.000
_cell.angle_alpha   90.00
_cell.angle_beta   90.00
_cell.angle_gamma   90.00
#
_symmetry.space_group_name_H-M   'P 1'
#
loop_
_entity.id
_entity.type
_entity.pdbx_description
1 polymer ?
#
loop_
_entity_poly.entity_id
_entity_poly.type
_entity_poly.pdbx_seq_one_letter_code
_entity_poly.pdbx_strand_id
1 'polypeptide(L)'
;MVTLAFEGIKFDMQPMGTRATIAESASRLDVWVYENGSEVEAVHQTSSNSGFGTVSLTLNNTKTYTLYAFAHKATGVCTLTDGIIAFPEDKPKECFFYTTTFSPATTTSINAEMSRICGKFTMATTDAVPDDVDHVRFTIVNTGLRYNVITGEPANLTDRTVDFPNITRKADGTCSFSFNILASDAVADFEITATAYASDNSVIETKTFTDVPIRNSYRTTYAGAFFTTSEFSMTFTCADWQDYDTINF
;
A
#
# COMPACT_ATOMS: atom_id res chain seq x y z
N MET A 1 -10.35 -31.32 1.58
CA MET A 1 -10.25 -30.09 0.75
C MET A 1 -10.62 -28.93 1.64
N VAL A 2 -9.75 -27.97 1.80
CA VAL A 2 -10.03 -26.72 2.53
C VAL A 2 -10.26 -25.63 1.50
N THR A 3 -11.40 -24.95 1.55
CA THR A 3 -11.68 -23.81 0.68
C THR A 3 -11.38 -22.54 1.45
N LEU A 4 -10.49 -21.70 0.93
CA LEU A 4 -10.19 -20.38 1.44
C LEU A 4 -10.96 -19.36 0.59
N ALA A 5 -11.97 -18.75 1.16
CA ALA A 5 -12.63 -17.59 0.55
C ALA A 5 -12.12 -16.32 1.20
N PHE A 6 -11.47 -15.49 0.45
CA PHE A 6 -11.10 -14.13 0.88
C PHE A 6 -12.26 -13.20 0.59
N GLU A 7 -13.28 -13.25 1.45
CA GLU A 7 -14.40 -12.33 1.36
C GLU A 7 -13.96 -10.98 1.93
N GLY A 8 -13.72 -10.05 1.04
CA GLY A 8 -13.66 -8.65 1.34
C GLY A 8 -12.41 -8.19 2.10
N ILE A 9 -11.64 -7.35 1.45
CA ILE A 9 -10.76 -6.42 2.14
C ILE A 9 -11.67 -5.46 2.88
N LYS A 10 -11.55 -5.38 4.21
CA LYS A 10 -12.18 -4.30 4.96
C LYS A 10 -11.54 -3.01 4.51
N PHE A 11 -12.29 -2.27 3.77
CA PHE A 11 -12.14 -0.84 3.74
C PHE A 11 -12.96 -0.32 4.90
N ASP A 12 -12.35 0.39 5.83
CA ASP A 12 -13.10 1.19 6.79
C ASP A 12 -13.87 2.33 6.11
N MET A 13 -14.19 2.28 4.83
CA MET A 13 -14.69 3.31 3.94
C MET A 13 -16.06 3.13 3.39
N GLN A 14 -16.70 2.06 3.67
CA GLN A 14 -18.05 1.93 3.15
C GLN A 14 -19.04 2.29 4.25
N PRO A 15 -20.11 3.02 3.93
CA PRO A 15 -21.26 3.11 4.82
C PRO A 15 -21.59 1.69 5.29
N MET A 16 -21.94 1.51 6.55
CA MET A 16 -22.26 0.20 7.12
C MET A 16 -23.06 -0.64 6.13
N GLY A 17 -22.46 -1.69 5.56
CA GLY A 17 -23.14 -2.66 4.72
C GLY A 17 -22.50 -3.07 3.41
N THR A 18 -21.52 -2.36 2.87
CA THR A 18 -20.81 -2.75 1.63
C THR A 18 -19.36 -3.08 1.91
N ARG A 19 -18.99 -4.36 1.78
CA ARG A 19 -17.59 -4.80 1.78
C ARG A 19 -17.06 -4.69 0.35
N ALA A 20 -15.95 -3.99 0.16
CA ALA A 20 -15.27 -4.02 -1.12
C ALA A 20 -14.70 -5.43 -1.35
N THR A 21 -14.85 -5.95 -2.54
CA THR A 21 -14.26 -7.23 -2.91
C THR A 21 -12.75 -7.10 -3.08
N ILE A 22 -12.01 -8.20 -2.95
CA ILE A 22 -10.57 -8.20 -3.24
C ILE A 22 -10.30 -7.72 -4.66
N ALA A 23 -11.18 -8.01 -5.62
CA ALA A 23 -11.07 -7.63 -7.02
C ALA A 23 -11.12 -6.10 -7.25
N GLU A 24 -11.80 -5.36 -6.39
CA GLU A 24 -11.85 -3.90 -6.45
C GLU A 24 -10.60 -3.25 -5.85
N SER A 25 -9.89 -3.98 -5.00
CA SER A 25 -8.85 -3.46 -4.12
C SER A 25 -7.45 -3.85 -4.51
N ALA A 26 -7.28 -5.02 -5.12
CA ALA A 26 -6.00 -5.57 -5.50
C ALA A 26 -6.06 -6.18 -6.91
N SER A 27 -4.91 -6.24 -7.56
CA SER A 27 -4.75 -6.91 -8.85
C SER A 27 -4.10 -8.29 -8.73
N ARG A 28 -3.58 -8.61 -7.55
CA ARG A 28 -2.93 -9.88 -7.24
C ARG A 28 -3.24 -10.34 -5.82
N LEU A 29 -3.22 -11.65 -5.64
CA LEU A 29 -3.28 -12.31 -4.35
C LEU A 29 -2.22 -13.41 -4.33
N ASP A 30 -1.27 -13.31 -3.41
CA ASP A 30 -0.26 -14.32 -3.13
C ASP A 30 -0.58 -14.96 -1.76
N VAL A 31 -0.67 -16.29 -1.74
CA VAL A 31 -1.00 -17.08 -0.55
C VAL A 31 0.07 -18.12 -0.34
N TRP A 32 0.59 -18.20 0.88
CA TRP A 32 1.55 -19.22 1.29
C TRP A 32 1.03 -19.99 2.49
N VAL A 33 1.26 -21.30 2.49
CA VAL A 33 0.89 -22.19 3.59
C VAL A 33 2.15 -22.85 4.14
N TYR A 34 2.33 -22.76 5.44
CA TYR A 34 3.49 -23.28 6.15
C TYR A 34 3.09 -24.37 7.14
N GLU A 35 3.89 -25.43 7.24
CA GLU A 35 3.85 -26.43 8.30
C GLU A 35 5.18 -26.37 9.07
N ASN A 36 5.15 -26.13 10.37
CA ASN A 36 6.34 -26.07 11.23
C ASN A 36 7.46 -25.15 10.69
N GLY A 37 7.10 -24.01 10.12
CA GLY A 37 8.05 -23.02 9.57
C GLY A 37 8.56 -23.32 8.16
N SER A 38 8.10 -24.41 7.53
CA SER A 38 8.43 -24.76 6.14
C SER A 38 7.23 -24.52 5.22
N GLU A 39 7.44 -23.89 4.08
CA GLU A 39 6.42 -23.74 3.04
C GLU A 39 6.04 -25.11 2.47
N VAL A 40 4.73 -25.37 2.43
CA VAL A 40 4.18 -26.62 1.89
C VAL A 40 3.31 -26.40 0.66
N GLU A 41 2.79 -25.20 0.49
CA GLU A 41 1.95 -24.82 -0.65
C GLU A 41 2.03 -23.33 -0.89
N ALA A 42 2.01 -22.90 -2.15
CA ALA A 42 1.85 -21.49 -2.53
C ALA A 42 0.88 -21.35 -3.70
N VAL A 43 0.02 -20.34 -3.65
CA VAL A 43 -0.95 -20.03 -4.71
C VAL A 43 -0.85 -18.57 -5.06
N HIS A 44 -0.71 -18.27 -6.35
CA HIS A 44 -0.61 -16.92 -6.87
C HIS A 44 -1.73 -16.68 -7.87
N GLN A 45 -2.56 -15.67 -7.60
CA GLN A 45 -3.67 -15.29 -8.45
C GLN A 45 -3.51 -13.86 -8.98
N THR A 46 -4.11 -13.62 -10.14
CA THR A 46 -4.30 -12.27 -10.69
C THR A 46 -5.79 -11.98 -10.80
N SER A 47 -6.16 -10.70 -10.84
CA SER A 47 -7.56 -10.27 -11.01
C SER A 47 -8.21 -10.78 -12.31
N SER A 48 -7.43 -11.28 -13.25
CA SER A 48 -7.94 -11.93 -14.48
C SER A 48 -8.30 -13.42 -14.29
N ASN A 49 -7.90 -14.05 -13.19
CA ASN A 49 -8.25 -15.44 -12.91
C ASN A 49 -9.74 -15.55 -12.54
N SER A 50 -10.41 -16.57 -13.10
CA SER A 50 -11.74 -16.94 -12.62
C SER A 50 -11.66 -17.37 -11.15
N GLY A 51 -12.51 -16.80 -10.29
CA GLY A 51 -12.49 -17.06 -8.85
C GLY A 51 -11.38 -16.32 -8.09
N PHE A 52 -10.86 -15.22 -8.63
CA PHE A 52 -9.91 -14.36 -7.93
C PHE A 52 -10.41 -14.02 -6.52
N GLY A 53 -9.57 -14.23 -5.51
CA GLY A 53 -9.93 -14.09 -4.10
C GLY A 53 -10.48 -15.36 -3.45
N THR A 54 -10.62 -16.46 -4.19
CA THR A 54 -10.98 -17.77 -3.63
C THR A 54 -9.86 -18.77 -3.91
N VAL A 55 -9.33 -19.39 -2.86
CA VAL A 55 -8.26 -20.38 -2.95
C VAL A 55 -8.75 -21.70 -2.36
N SER A 56 -8.58 -22.79 -3.10
CA SER A 56 -8.88 -24.14 -2.64
C SER A 56 -7.58 -24.92 -2.48
N LEU A 57 -7.39 -25.50 -1.31
CA LEU A 57 -6.18 -26.25 -0.95
C LEU A 57 -6.53 -27.68 -0.54
N THR A 58 -5.64 -28.61 -0.84
CA THR A 58 -5.72 -30.00 -0.37
C THR A 58 -4.60 -30.22 0.64
N LEU A 59 -4.94 -30.24 1.93
CA LEU A 59 -4.00 -30.34 3.02
C LEU A 59 -4.27 -31.57 3.88
N ASN A 60 -3.22 -32.06 4.58
CA ASN A 60 -3.35 -33.18 5.51
C ASN A 60 -4.14 -32.72 6.76
N ASN A 61 -5.24 -33.41 7.05
CA ASN A 61 -6.13 -33.06 8.17
C ASN A 61 -5.58 -33.38 9.56
N THR A 62 -4.44 -34.09 9.66
CA THR A 62 -3.79 -34.39 10.96
C THR A 62 -2.77 -33.32 11.37
N LYS A 63 -2.59 -32.29 10.56
CA LYS A 63 -1.57 -31.26 10.72
C LYS A 63 -2.18 -29.91 11.06
N THR A 64 -1.33 -29.02 11.53
CA THR A 64 -1.63 -27.59 11.76
C THR A 64 -0.78 -26.74 10.82
N TYR A 65 -1.39 -25.74 10.24
CA TYR A 65 -0.77 -24.89 9.22
C TYR A 65 -0.88 -23.41 9.61
N THR A 66 0.13 -22.63 9.23
CA THR A 66 0.05 -21.17 9.23
C THR A 66 -0.14 -20.69 7.80
N LEU A 67 -1.15 -19.86 7.59
CA LEU A 67 -1.46 -19.23 6.32
C LEU A 67 -1.03 -17.76 6.37
N TYR A 68 -0.38 -17.33 5.31
CA TYR A 68 -0.10 -15.93 5.00
C TYR A 68 -0.77 -15.59 3.69
N ALA A 69 -1.61 -14.55 3.66
CA ALA A 69 -2.26 -14.05 2.46
C ALA A 69 -1.89 -12.59 2.25
N PHE A 70 -1.50 -12.25 1.04
CA PHE A 70 -1.01 -10.93 0.66
C PHE A 70 -1.67 -10.48 -0.63
N ALA A 71 -2.57 -9.50 -0.56
CA ALA A 71 -3.20 -8.90 -1.71
C ALA A 71 -2.54 -7.55 -2.04
N HIS A 72 -2.28 -7.27 -3.32
CA HIS A 72 -1.51 -6.09 -3.69
C HIS A 72 -1.74 -5.62 -5.14
N LYS A 73 -1.25 -4.42 -5.45
CA LYS A 73 -1.29 -3.82 -6.80
C LYS A 73 0.05 -3.84 -7.55
N ALA A 74 1.04 -4.61 -7.09
CA ALA A 74 2.28 -4.79 -7.85
C ALA A 74 2.04 -5.66 -9.09
N THR A 75 2.85 -5.47 -10.12
CA THR A 75 2.70 -6.17 -11.40
C THR A 75 3.21 -7.61 -11.38
N GLY A 76 4.16 -7.93 -10.50
CA GLY A 76 4.73 -9.28 -10.34
C GLY A 76 4.26 -9.97 -9.05
N VAL A 77 4.61 -11.25 -8.91
CA VAL A 77 4.43 -12.05 -7.70
C VAL A 77 5.35 -11.51 -6.61
N CYS A 78 4.83 -11.35 -5.38
CA CYS A 78 5.67 -11.13 -4.21
C CYS A 78 6.27 -12.46 -3.73
N THR A 79 7.39 -12.39 -3.03
CA THR A 79 8.02 -13.57 -2.41
C THR A 79 7.93 -13.48 -0.90
N LEU A 80 7.78 -14.63 -0.24
CA LEU A 80 7.87 -14.73 1.21
C LEU A 80 9.08 -15.62 1.57
N THR A 81 10.09 -15.05 2.19
CA THR A 81 11.30 -15.77 2.61
C THR A 81 11.68 -15.32 4.02
N ASP A 82 11.92 -16.27 4.92
CA ASP A 82 12.29 -16.02 6.33
C ASP A 82 11.36 -15.02 7.04
N GLY A 83 10.04 -15.09 6.76
CA GLY A 83 9.04 -14.21 7.32
C GLY A 83 9.04 -12.79 6.72
N ILE A 84 9.74 -12.56 5.63
CA ILE A 84 9.82 -11.26 4.94
C ILE A 84 9.13 -11.35 3.57
N ILE A 85 8.10 -10.55 3.36
CA ILE A 85 7.49 -10.33 2.04
C ILE A 85 8.30 -9.27 1.30
N ALA A 86 8.79 -9.61 0.11
CA ALA A 86 9.45 -8.70 -0.81
C ALA A 86 8.58 -8.43 -2.04
N PHE A 87 8.46 -7.15 -2.41
CA PHE A 87 7.81 -6.73 -3.65
C PHE A 87 8.75 -6.92 -4.84
N PRO A 88 8.21 -7.15 -6.06
CA PRO A 88 9.01 -7.08 -7.27
C PRO A 88 9.78 -5.75 -7.35
N GLU A 89 11.07 -5.82 -7.62
CA GLU A 89 11.97 -4.67 -7.73
C GLU A 89 12.02 -3.77 -6.47
N ASP A 90 11.68 -4.30 -5.30
CA ASP A 90 11.55 -3.55 -4.05
C ASP A 90 10.67 -2.27 -4.20
N LYS A 91 9.60 -2.37 -4.99
CA LYS A 91 8.65 -1.27 -5.25
C LYS A 91 7.30 -1.51 -4.55
N PRO A 92 7.15 -1.14 -3.27
CA PRO A 92 5.88 -1.28 -2.56
C PRO A 92 4.74 -0.55 -3.26
N LYS A 93 3.59 -1.23 -3.33
CA LYS A 93 2.32 -0.71 -3.84
C LYS A 93 1.26 -0.85 -2.76
N GLU A 94 0.05 -0.38 -3.03
CA GLU A 94 -1.09 -0.64 -2.16
C GLU A 94 -1.20 -2.14 -1.89
N CYS A 95 -1.29 -2.50 -0.61
CA CYS A 95 -1.23 -3.90 -0.18
C CYS A 95 -2.00 -4.14 1.11
N PHE A 96 -2.41 -5.40 1.27
CA PHE A 96 -3.22 -5.90 2.36
C PHE A 96 -2.69 -7.24 2.81
N PHE A 97 -2.78 -7.52 4.10
CA PHE A 97 -2.24 -8.72 4.70
C PHE A 97 -3.25 -9.39 5.62
N TYR A 98 -3.20 -10.73 5.65
CA TYR A 98 -3.92 -11.56 6.60
C TYR A 98 -3.08 -12.77 6.96
N THR A 99 -3.15 -13.20 8.20
CA THR A 99 -2.51 -14.43 8.67
C THR A 99 -3.40 -15.14 9.67
N THR A 100 -3.32 -16.47 9.68
CA THR A 100 -4.00 -17.31 10.66
C THR A 100 -3.32 -18.67 10.77
N THR A 101 -3.49 -19.32 11.91
CA THR A 101 -3.11 -20.73 12.12
C THR A 101 -4.38 -21.57 12.17
N PHE A 102 -4.42 -22.68 11.47
CA PHE A 102 -5.61 -23.54 11.40
C PHE A 102 -5.26 -25.03 11.26
N SER A 103 -6.23 -25.89 11.58
CA SER A 103 -6.18 -27.33 11.30
C SER A 103 -7.34 -27.72 10.40
N PRO A 104 -7.08 -28.38 9.25
CA PRO A 104 -8.14 -28.85 8.36
C PRO A 104 -9.09 -29.89 8.97
N ALA A 105 -8.71 -30.50 10.10
CA ALA A 105 -9.61 -31.38 10.85
C ALA A 105 -10.83 -30.64 11.42
N THR A 106 -10.65 -29.36 11.78
CA THR A 106 -11.69 -28.55 12.46
C THR A 106 -12.13 -27.35 11.63
N THR A 107 -11.35 -26.95 10.63
CA THR A 107 -11.58 -25.76 9.81
C THR A 107 -11.68 -26.16 8.35
N THR A 108 -12.88 -26.10 7.79
CA THR A 108 -13.14 -26.45 6.37
C THR A 108 -13.18 -25.22 5.46
N SER A 109 -13.33 -24.03 6.04
CA SER A 109 -13.30 -22.75 5.31
C SER A 109 -12.76 -21.64 6.21
N ILE A 110 -12.11 -20.64 5.61
CA ILE A 110 -11.63 -19.45 6.29
C ILE A 110 -12.14 -18.23 5.50
N ASN A 111 -12.88 -17.37 6.16
CA ASN A 111 -13.23 -16.05 5.66
C ASN A 111 -12.16 -15.07 6.13
N ALA A 112 -11.25 -14.71 5.25
CA ALA A 112 -10.11 -13.87 5.57
C ALA A 112 -10.46 -12.38 5.38
N GLU A 113 -10.45 -11.65 6.46
CA GLU A 113 -10.57 -10.19 6.45
C GLU A 113 -9.17 -9.58 6.45
N MET A 114 -8.76 -9.02 5.31
CA MET A 114 -7.39 -8.52 5.13
C MET A 114 -7.28 -7.06 5.59
N SER A 115 -6.24 -6.76 6.36
CA SER A 115 -5.92 -5.40 6.80
C SER A 115 -4.96 -4.72 5.84
N ARG A 116 -5.20 -3.45 5.53
CA ARG A 116 -4.24 -2.65 4.75
C ARG A 116 -3.01 -2.35 5.59
N ILE A 117 -1.83 -2.58 5.02
CA ILE A 117 -0.53 -2.40 5.69
C ILE A 117 0.32 -1.29 5.04
N CYS A 118 -0.33 -0.31 4.46
CA CYS A 118 0.30 0.88 3.90
C CYS A 118 -0.53 2.12 4.17
N GLY A 119 0.15 3.26 4.31
CA GLY A 119 -0.45 4.58 4.24
C GLY A 119 -0.28 5.19 2.86
N LYS A 120 -0.96 6.30 2.60
CA LYS A 120 -0.90 7.05 1.35
C LYS A 120 -0.44 8.47 1.60
N PHE A 121 0.65 8.85 0.95
CA PHE A 121 1.04 10.25 0.84
C PHE A 121 0.42 10.87 -0.41
N THR A 122 -0.02 12.11 -0.30
CA THR A 122 -0.53 12.92 -1.42
C THR A 122 0.03 14.33 -1.31
N MET A 123 0.62 14.83 -2.39
CA MET A 123 0.94 16.24 -2.58
C MET A 123 0.04 16.81 -3.65
N ALA A 124 -0.70 17.88 -3.35
CA ALA A 124 -1.56 18.59 -4.30
C ALA A 124 -1.06 20.03 -4.43
N THR A 125 -0.71 20.46 -5.66
CA THR A 125 -0.30 21.85 -5.89
C THR A 125 -1.50 22.77 -5.95
N THR A 126 -1.35 24.00 -5.46
CA THR A 126 -2.34 25.08 -5.61
C THR A 126 -1.93 26.08 -6.68
N ASP A 127 -0.71 26.00 -7.18
CA ASP A 127 -0.17 26.74 -8.30
C ASP A 127 -0.09 25.86 -9.55
N ALA A 128 -0.09 26.50 -10.70
CA ALA A 128 0.02 25.82 -11.99
C ALA A 128 1.44 25.25 -12.17
N VAL A 129 1.52 24.07 -12.77
CA VAL A 129 2.78 23.45 -13.17
C VAL A 129 3.39 24.25 -14.32
N PRO A 130 4.61 24.79 -14.17
CA PRO A 130 5.31 25.48 -15.28
C PRO A 130 5.50 24.57 -16.50
N ASP A 131 5.55 25.16 -17.67
CA ASP A 131 5.64 24.42 -18.94
C ASP A 131 6.99 23.69 -19.12
N ASP A 132 8.03 24.17 -18.48
CA ASP A 132 9.39 23.60 -18.50
C ASP A 132 9.57 22.44 -17.53
N VAL A 133 8.59 22.15 -16.67
CA VAL A 133 8.62 20.96 -15.80
C VAL A 133 8.29 19.70 -16.59
N ASP A 134 9.26 18.79 -16.67
CA ASP A 134 9.14 17.50 -17.36
C ASP A 134 8.66 16.40 -16.41
N HIS A 135 9.30 16.27 -15.24
CA HIS A 135 8.96 15.23 -14.26
C HIS A 135 9.17 15.70 -12.82
N VAL A 136 8.55 14.95 -11.88
CA VAL A 136 8.74 15.16 -10.45
C VAL A 136 9.19 13.84 -9.81
N ARG A 137 10.22 13.94 -8.96
CA ARG A 137 10.73 12.84 -8.14
C ARG A 137 10.48 13.11 -6.68
N PHE A 138 10.03 12.08 -5.98
CA PHE A 138 9.97 12.08 -4.53
C PHE A 138 11.05 11.17 -3.96
N THR A 139 11.76 11.64 -2.94
CA THR A 139 12.67 10.83 -2.13
C THR A 139 12.10 10.72 -0.73
N ILE A 140 11.94 9.50 -0.24
CA ILE A 140 11.43 9.19 1.10
C ILE A 140 12.59 8.60 1.89
N VAL A 141 12.95 9.23 3.00
CA VAL A 141 14.07 8.79 3.82
C VAL A 141 13.66 7.61 4.69
N ASN A 142 14.51 6.61 4.77
CA ASN A 142 14.42 5.48 5.70
C ASN A 142 13.06 4.77 5.71
N THR A 143 12.47 4.51 4.54
CA THR A 143 11.18 3.81 4.41
C THR A 143 11.36 2.31 4.20
N GLY A 144 10.42 1.49 4.71
CA GLY A 144 10.41 0.05 4.47
C GLY A 144 10.09 -0.30 3.02
N LEU A 145 10.89 -1.16 2.42
CA LEU A 145 10.65 -1.72 1.09
C LEU A 145 10.01 -3.12 1.13
N ARG A 146 10.03 -3.77 2.29
CA ARG A 146 9.54 -5.12 2.54
C ARG A 146 8.67 -5.15 3.79
N TYR A 147 7.94 -6.23 3.99
CA TYR A 147 7.06 -6.40 5.14
C TYR A 147 7.40 -7.67 5.91
N ASN A 148 7.58 -7.54 7.22
CA ASN A 148 7.83 -8.66 8.11
C ASN A 148 6.49 -9.20 8.63
N VAL A 149 6.12 -10.41 8.22
CA VAL A 149 4.84 -11.06 8.60
C VAL A 149 4.79 -11.52 10.06
N ILE A 150 5.96 -11.61 10.72
CA ILE A 150 6.07 -12.06 12.11
C ILE A 150 5.86 -10.89 13.07
N THR A 151 6.49 -9.74 12.75
CA THR A 151 6.39 -8.53 13.60
C THR A 151 5.21 -7.64 13.21
N GLY A 152 4.69 -7.77 11.97
CA GLY A 152 3.65 -6.88 11.45
C GLY A 152 4.18 -5.50 11.03
N GLU A 153 5.49 -5.36 10.79
CA GLU A 153 6.15 -4.08 10.59
C GLU A 153 6.86 -4.00 9.23
N PRO A 154 7.03 -2.77 8.68
CA PRO A 154 7.91 -2.55 7.54
C PRO A 154 9.34 -3.01 7.84
N ALA A 155 9.99 -3.58 6.85
CA ALA A 155 11.34 -4.11 6.95
C ALA A 155 12.20 -3.62 5.78
N ASN A 156 13.52 -3.83 5.88
CA ASN A 156 14.52 -3.37 4.90
C ASN A 156 14.41 -1.84 4.72
N LEU A 157 14.66 -1.11 5.81
CA LEU A 157 14.57 0.35 5.84
C LEU A 157 15.71 0.95 5.02
N THR A 158 15.35 1.77 4.03
CA THR A 158 16.29 2.49 3.16
C THR A 158 15.60 3.68 2.51
N ASP A 159 16.36 4.55 1.89
CA ASP A 159 15.79 5.62 1.10
C ASP A 159 15.15 5.07 -0.17
N ARG A 160 14.01 5.62 -0.52
CA ARG A 160 13.24 5.22 -1.70
C ARG A 160 12.93 6.42 -2.57
N THR A 161 13.04 6.24 -3.88
CA THR A 161 12.55 7.22 -4.86
C THR A 161 11.26 6.77 -5.51
N VAL A 162 10.38 7.74 -5.79
CA VAL A 162 9.16 7.56 -6.59
C VAL A 162 9.12 8.62 -7.68
N ASP A 163 9.21 8.17 -8.94
CA ASP A 163 9.22 9.05 -10.08
C ASP A 163 7.83 9.20 -10.72
N PHE A 164 7.51 10.41 -11.10
CA PHE A 164 6.34 10.77 -11.90
C PHE A 164 6.82 11.37 -13.25
N PRO A 165 7.13 10.51 -14.23
CA PRO A 165 7.69 10.94 -15.52
C PRO A 165 6.68 11.65 -16.40
N ASN A 166 5.40 11.55 -16.09
CA ASN A 166 4.32 12.21 -16.82
C ASN A 166 3.43 12.95 -15.82
N ILE A 167 3.41 14.27 -15.90
CA ILE A 167 2.61 15.12 -15.02
C ILE A 167 1.23 15.31 -15.61
N THR A 168 0.21 14.81 -14.92
CA THR A 168 -1.19 15.06 -15.32
C THR A 168 -1.65 16.39 -14.73
N ARG A 169 -1.74 17.40 -15.59
CA ARG A 169 -2.27 18.73 -15.24
C ARG A 169 -3.79 18.69 -15.23
N LYS A 170 -4.40 19.31 -14.23
CA LYS A 170 -5.84 19.58 -14.20
C LYS A 170 -6.19 20.77 -15.11
N ALA A 171 -7.48 21.06 -15.25
CA ALA A 171 -7.95 22.17 -16.08
C ALA A 171 -7.47 23.55 -15.61
N ASP A 172 -7.17 23.71 -14.34
CA ASP A 172 -6.60 24.91 -13.73
C ASP A 172 -5.06 24.96 -13.76
N GLY A 173 -4.44 23.99 -14.39
CA GLY A 173 -2.98 23.84 -14.46
C GLY A 173 -2.34 23.18 -13.25
N THR A 174 -3.06 22.96 -12.16
CA THR A 174 -2.53 22.29 -10.97
C THR A 174 -2.33 20.78 -11.17
N CYS A 175 -1.61 20.13 -10.26
CA CYS A 175 -1.42 18.68 -10.30
C CYS A 175 -1.54 18.05 -8.89
N SER A 176 -1.56 16.71 -8.87
CA SER A 176 -1.51 15.95 -7.63
C SER A 176 -0.71 14.69 -7.82
N PHE A 177 0.18 14.42 -6.86
CA PHE A 177 1.04 13.24 -6.81
C PHE A 177 0.64 12.37 -5.62
N SER A 178 0.52 11.07 -5.82
CA SER A 178 0.17 10.16 -4.73
C SER A 178 0.92 8.84 -4.86
N PHE A 179 1.40 8.34 -3.71
CA PHE A 179 2.03 7.02 -3.63
C PHE A 179 1.82 6.39 -2.25
N ASN A 180 2.07 5.08 -2.17
CA ASN A 180 1.91 4.33 -0.94
C ASN A 180 3.27 4.12 -0.26
N ILE A 181 3.26 4.13 1.08
CA ILE A 181 4.39 3.84 1.96
C ILE A 181 3.95 2.71 2.88
N LEU A 182 4.77 1.66 3.01
CA LEU A 182 4.54 0.62 4.02
C LEU A 182 4.57 1.27 5.40
N ALA A 183 3.61 0.94 6.22
CA ALA A 183 3.43 1.55 7.53
C ALA A 183 2.94 0.49 8.53
N SER A 184 2.86 0.88 9.79
CA SER A 184 2.23 0.11 10.86
C SER A 184 0.93 0.79 11.33
N ASP A 185 0.29 0.20 12.33
CA ASP A 185 -0.89 0.81 12.97
C ASP A 185 -0.51 2.02 13.85
N ALA A 186 0.74 2.13 14.25
CA ALA A 186 1.27 3.34 14.86
C ALA A 186 1.59 4.39 13.79
N VAL A 187 1.45 5.66 14.14
CA VAL A 187 1.91 6.76 13.29
C VAL A 187 3.44 6.75 13.27
N ALA A 188 4.02 6.78 12.08
CA ALA A 188 5.44 6.97 11.88
C ALA A 188 5.67 8.26 11.08
N ASP A 189 6.67 9.05 11.47
CA ASP A 189 7.01 10.30 10.82
C ASP A 189 8.14 10.07 9.79
N PHE A 190 7.96 10.65 8.60
CA PHE A 190 8.89 10.53 7.49
C PHE A 190 9.40 11.89 7.03
N GLU A 191 10.60 11.92 6.48
CA GLU A 191 11.08 13.02 5.66
C GLU A 191 10.84 12.67 4.19
N ILE A 192 10.17 13.58 3.47
CA ILE A 192 9.83 13.41 2.05
C ILE A 192 10.28 14.65 1.29
N THR A 193 11.18 14.49 0.33
CA THR A 193 11.61 15.56 -0.56
C THR A 193 10.98 15.40 -1.94
N ALA A 194 10.30 16.43 -2.42
CA ALA A 194 9.80 16.55 -3.80
C ALA A 194 10.75 17.43 -4.62
N THR A 195 11.19 16.96 -5.77
CA THR A 195 12.03 17.72 -6.70
C THR A 195 11.42 17.70 -8.09
N ALA A 196 11.19 18.87 -8.66
CA ALA A 196 10.76 19.05 -10.05
C ALA A 196 11.98 19.27 -10.96
N TYR A 197 11.96 18.64 -12.10
CA TYR A 197 13.05 18.65 -13.08
C TYR A 197 12.57 19.11 -14.45
N ALA A 198 13.45 19.80 -15.17
CA ALA A 198 13.32 20.01 -16.61
C ALA A 198 13.73 18.75 -17.40
N SER A 199 13.51 18.76 -18.72
CA SER A 199 13.81 17.64 -19.61
C SER A 199 15.30 17.30 -19.72
N ASP A 200 16.19 18.24 -19.37
CA ASP A 200 17.64 18.03 -19.29
C ASP A 200 18.11 17.56 -17.91
N ASN A 201 17.17 17.24 -16.99
CA ASN A 201 17.37 16.90 -15.59
C ASN A 201 17.94 18.06 -14.72
N SER A 202 17.89 19.31 -15.17
CA SER A 202 18.15 20.43 -14.28
C SER A 202 17.01 20.59 -13.28
N VAL A 203 17.35 20.96 -12.03
CA VAL A 203 16.38 21.16 -10.96
C VAL A 203 15.68 22.49 -11.15
N ILE A 204 14.35 22.46 -11.16
CA ILE A 204 13.48 23.66 -11.21
C ILE A 204 13.09 24.08 -9.80
N GLU A 205 12.61 23.13 -8.98
CA GLU A 205 12.17 23.42 -7.63
C GLU A 205 12.38 22.19 -6.72
N THR A 206 12.64 22.42 -5.45
CA THR A 206 12.76 21.36 -4.43
C THR A 206 12.10 21.80 -3.14
N LYS A 207 11.26 20.93 -2.54
CA LYS A 207 10.68 21.12 -1.21
C LYS A 207 10.81 19.87 -0.38
N THR A 208 11.24 20.04 0.87
CA THR A 208 11.32 18.97 1.85
C THR A 208 10.21 19.12 2.89
N PHE A 209 9.48 18.04 3.12
CA PHE A 209 8.47 17.90 4.16
C PHE A 209 9.07 17.06 5.27
N THR A 210 9.17 17.62 6.46
CA THR A 210 9.62 16.91 7.66
C THR A 210 8.42 16.48 8.49
N ASP A 211 8.62 15.46 9.32
CA ASP A 211 7.60 14.96 10.24
C ASP A 211 6.27 14.61 9.54
N VAL A 212 6.35 14.01 8.35
CA VAL A 212 5.18 13.60 7.57
C VAL A 212 4.55 12.37 8.23
N PRO A 213 3.37 12.49 8.87
CA PRO A 213 2.77 11.38 9.58
C PRO A 213 2.17 10.38 8.60
N ILE A 214 2.61 9.14 8.65
CA ILE A 214 2.08 8.02 7.85
C ILE A 214 1.62 6.90 8.77
N ARG A 215 0.45 6.35 8.47
CA ARG A 215 -0.16 5.24 9.19
C ARG A 215 -0.91 4.32 8.24
N ASN A 216 -1.04 3.04 8.59
CA ASN A 216 -1.87 2.10 7.84
C ASN A 216 -3.30 2.62 7.65
N SER A 217 -3.83 2.46 6.43
CA SER A 217 -5.19 2.86 6.05
C SER A 217 -5.46 4.37 6.04
N TYR A 218 -4.47 5.22 6.33
CA TYR A 218 -4.65 6.68 6.32
C TYR A 218 -4.00 7.34 5.11
N ARG A 219 -4.58 8.46 4.70
CA ARG A 219 -4.02 9.36 3.70
C ARG A 219 -3.52 10.62 4.39
N THR A 220 -2.26 10.96 4.16
CA THR A 220 -1.69 12.25 4.54
C THR A 220 -1.61 13.11 3.30
N THR A 221 -2.27 14.28 3.32
CA THR A 221 -2.31 15.21 2.19
C THR A 221 -1.62 16.51 2.54
N TYR A 222 -0.70 16.92 1.69
CA TYR A 222 -0.06 18.24 1.69
C TYR A 222 -0.60 19.02 0.50
N ALA A 223 -1.21 20.19 0.74
CA ALA A 223 -1.73 21.07 -0.30
C ALA A 223 -1.10 22.45 -0.18
N GLY A 224 -0.55 22.98 -1.28
CA GLY A 224 0.09 24.28 -1.28
C GLY A 224 0.79 24.59 -2.59
N ALA A 225 1.33 25.81 -2.69
CA ALA A 225 2.15 26.22 -3.81
C ALA A 225 3.48 25.47 -3.78
N PHE A 226 3.85 24.85 -4.90
CA PHE A 226 5.09 24.09 -5.05
C PHE A 226 6.09 24.80 -5.97
N PHE A 227 5.61 25.36 -7.06
CA PHE A 227 6.45 25.93 -8.12
C PHE A 227 6.72 27.43 -7.96
N THR A 228 5.97 28.13 -7.11
CA THR A 228 6.16 29.56 -6.87
C THR A 228 7.00 29.80 -5.63
N THR A 229 7.87 30.78 -5.65
CA THR A 229 8.82 31.14 -4.59
C THR A 229 8.21 31.99 -3.46
N SER A 230 6.89 32.20 -3.42
CA SER A 230 6.21 32.92 -2.36
C SER A 230 6.12 32.09 -1.06
N GLU A 231 6.04 32.77 0.09
CA GLU A 231 5.93 32.13 1.40
C GLU A 231 4.91 30.98 1.39
N PHE A 232 5.38 29.80 1.77
CA PHE A 232 4.62 28.57 1.69
C PHE A 232 3.86 28.35 3.01
N SER A 233 2.53 28.36 2.98
CA SER A 233 1.72 27.88 4.09
C SER A 233 1.11 26.54 3.75
N MET A 234 1.28 25.54 4.62
CA MET A 234 0.69 24.22 4.46
C MET A 234 -0.41 23.97 5.47
N THR A 235 -1.52 23.42 5.00
CA THR A 235 -2.54 22.86 5.87
C THR A 235 -2.44 21.35 5.81
N PHE A 236 -2.26 20.71 6.96
CA PHE A 236 -2.19 19.26 7.07
C PHE A 236 -3.58 18.72 7.36
N THR A 237 -4.00 17.74 6.61
CA THR A 237 -5.16 16.92 6.96
C THR A 237 -4.75 15.46 6.89
N CYS A 238 -4.75 14.79 8.04
CA CYS A 238 -4.79 13.33 8.08
C CYS A 238 -6.27 12.95 7.96
N ALA A 239 -6.67 12.48 6.80
CA ALA A 239 -7.98 11.88 6.63
C ALA A 239 -7.80 10.37 6.59
N ASP A 240 -8.71 9.64 7.20
CA ASP A 240 -8.86 8.23 6.92
C ASP A 240 -8.96 8.06 5.39
N TRP A 241 -8.37 7.00 4.88
CA TRP A 241 -8.47 6.68 3.44
C TRP A 241 -9.92 6.52 2.97
N GLN A 242 -10.77 6.52 3.91
CA GLN A 242 -12.19 6.52 3.83
C GLN A 242 -12.70 7.89 4.27
N ASP A 243 -13.66 8.41 3.56
CA ASP A 243 -14.49 9.45 4.10
C ASP A 243 -15.24 8.84 5.30
N TYR A 244 -14.69 8.97 6.51
CA TYR A 244 -15.48 8.69 7.69
C TYR A 244 -16.62 9.69 7.71
N ASP A 245 -17.83 9.17 7.74
CA ASP A 245 -18.95 9.95 8.21
C ASP A 245 -18.58 10.49 9.59
N THR A 246 -18.56 11.81 9.69
CA THR A 246 -18.29 12.51 10.93
C THR A 246 -19.27 11.97 11.96
N ILE A 247 -18.79 11.18 12.92
CA ILE A 247 -19.60 10.83 14.08
C ILE A 247 -19.72 12.13 14.88
N ASN A 248 -20.83 12.83 14.69
CA ASN A 248 -21.20 13.94 15.55
C ASN A 248 -21.59 13.35 16.90
N PHE A 249 -20.81 13.66 17.95
CA PHE A 249 -21.12 13.39 19.34
C PHE A 249 -22.11 14.42 19.85
#